data_e6ba542103115a7ce05df37f847e1768
#
_entry.id   e6ba542103115a7ce05df37f847e1768
#
_cell.length_a   1.000
_cell.length_b   1.000
_cell.length_c   1.000
_cell.angle_alpha   90.00
_cell.angle_beta   90.00
_cell.angle_gamma   90.00
#
_symmetry.space_group_name_H-M   'P 1'
#
loop_
_entity.id
_entity.type
_entity.pdbx_description
1 polymer ?
#
loop_
_entity_poly.entity_id
_entity_poly.type
_entity_poly.pdbx_seq_one_letter_code
_entity_poly.pdbx_strand_id
1 'polypeptide(L)'
;MRARRRFGGERVAIIATILVGTLLVCTAAAGDDPRIARIRAWFAAAEKSLATSRVVRRDLAEFSSQGAVLTAYFSGDTLTKLNGNFYEEGGRATDDFYVHGDSVYFVSHIVGKYSLSMDGRLIHRVQYRMYYDRDSLIRWIDTTGKVLPLKTAAADSETKHDLRMVRILIDCAKIEGPAQSCLAPSRDSTSALLAR
;
A
#
# COMPACT_ATOMS: atom_id res chain seq x y z
N MET A 1 39.29 80.68 9.95
CA MET A 1 40.65 80.42 10.56
C MET A 1 40.86 78.91 10.65
N ARG A 2 41.97 78.44 10.02
CA ARG A 2 42.79 77.23 10.23
C ARG A 2 42.03 75.90 10.30
N ALA A 3 42.10 74.99 9.31
CA ALA A 3 43.27 74.25 8.79
C ALA A 3 43.83 73.25 9.79
N ARG A 4 43.77 71.99 9.43
CA ARG A 4 44.81 70.92 9.31
C ARG A 4 44.17 69.53 9.40
N ARG A 5 44.27 68.77 8.35
CA ARG A 5 45.29 67.82 7.93
C ARG A 5 45.38 66.54 8.75
N ARG A 6 45.10 65.45 8.01
CA ARG A 6 45.99 64.30 7.71
C ARG A 6 46.02 63.21 8.77
N PHE A 7 45.92 62.01 8.47
CA PHE A 7 46.64 60.95 7.74
C PHE A 7 45.79 59.69 8.00
N GLY A 8 45.44 58.77 7.15
CA GLY A 8 46.42 57.98 6.38
C GLY A 8 46.59 56.67 7.14
N GLY A 9 45.98 55.62 6.73
CA GLY A 9 46.19 54.31 7.31
C GLY A 9 45.39 53.28 6.56
N GLU A 10 45.84 52.88 5.38
CA GLU A 10 45.42 51.68 4.71
C GLU A 10 45.77 50.50 5.59
N ARG A 11 44.73 49.82 6.06
CA ARG A 11 44.89 48.47 6.62
C ARG A 11 44.31 47.49 5.63
N VAL A 12 45.23 46.90 4.89
CA VAL A 12 44.97 45.69 4.08
C VAL A 12 44.54 44.59 5.02
N ALA A 13 43.26 44.33 5.05
CA ALA A 13 42.69 43.15 5.75
C ALA A 13 42.86 41.97 4.82
N ILE A 14 43.78 41.10 5.11
CA ILE A 14 43.95 39.80 4.50
C ILE A 14 42.79 38.95 4.97
N ILE A 15 41.76 38.77 4.12
CA ILE A 15 40.68 37.84 4.35
C ILE A 15 41.23 36.44 4.04
N ALA A 16 41.64 35.74 5.09
CA ALA A 16 41.92 34.32 5.01
C ALA A 16 40.60 33.58 4.83
N THR A 17 40.27 33.20 3.60
CA THR A 17 39.14 32.37 3.28
C THR A 17 39.41 30.94 3.75
N ILE A 18 38.93 30.60 4.93
CA ILE A 18 38.94 29.20 5.44
C ILE A 18 37.86 28.48 4.67
N LEU A 19 38.27 27.73 3.65
CA LEU A 19 37.43 26.78 2.93
C LEU A 19 37.19 25.57 3.85
N VAL A 20 36.17 25.66 4.70
CA VAL A 20 35.69 24.50 5.45
C VAL A 20 34.97 23.57 4.46
N GLY A 21 35.71 22.64 3.91
CA GLY A 21 35.18 21.55 3.12
C GLY A 21 34.28 20.69 4.00
N THR A 22 32.99 20.98 3.96
CA THR A 22 31.96 20.11 4.56
C THR A 22 31.94 18.83 3.74
N LEU A 23 32.66 17.81 4.19
CA LEU A 23 32.52 16.44 3.70
C LEU A 23 31.09 16.04 4.05
N LEU A 24 30.15 16.15 3.08
CA LEU A 24 28.87 15.48 3.13
C LEU A 24 29.18 13.99 3.09
N VAL A 25 29.31 13.38 4.27
CA VAL A 25 29.23 11.93 4.42
C VAL A 25 27.79 11.57 4.04
N CYS A 26 27.56 11.28 2.77
CA CYS A 26 26.40 10.52 2.36
C CYS A 26 26.49 9.17 3.06
N THR A 27 25.89 9.07 4.26
CA THR A 27 25.52 7.79 4.82
C THR A 27 24.55 7.20 3.83
N ALA A 28 25.05 6.30 2.97
CA ALA A 28 24.21 5.41 2.19
C ALA A 28 23.36 4.67 3.23
N ALA A 29 22.13 5.13 3.43
CA ALA A 29 21.11 4.35 4.07
C ALA A 29 21.14 3.00 3.37
N ALA A 30 21.29 1.90 4.11
CA ALA A 30 21.32 0.53 3.60
C ALA A 30 20.19 0.43 2.57
N GLY A 31 20.57 0.38 1.28
CA GLY A 31 19.67 0.69 0.17
C GLY A 31 18.46 -0.22 0.25
N ASP A 32 17.27 0.36 0.23
CA ASP A 32 16.03 -0.40 0.09
C ASP A 32 16.22 -1.35 -1.12
N ASP A 33 15.79 -2.58 -0.93
CA ASP A 33 15.78 -3.57 -2.01
C ASP A 33 15.21 -2.93 -3.29
N PRO A 34 15.93 -2.93 -4.43
CA PRO A 34 15.50 -2.25 -5.65
C PRO A 34 14.12 -2.69 -6.13
N ARG A 35 13.69 -3.91 -5.78
CA ARG A 35 12.34 -4.40 -6.03
C ARG A 35 11.30 -3.59 -5.25
N ILE A 36 11.59 -3.26 -3.99
CA ILE A 36 10.70 -2.43 -3.16
C ILE A 36 10.60 -1.01 -3.72
N ALA A 37 11.72 -0.42 -4.16
CA ALA A 37 11.71 0.90 -4.79
C ALA A 37 10.83 0.92 -6.06
N ARG A 38 10.95 -0.11 -6.91
CA ARG A 38 10.12 -0.29 -8.11
C ARG A 38 8.63 -0.42 -7.75
N ILE A 39 8.29 -1.25 -6.76
CA ILE A 39 6.91 -1.43 -6.29
C ILE A 39 6.33 -0.12 -5.79
N ARG A 40 7.08 0.66 -5.03
CA ARG A 40 6.65 1.99 -4.56
C ARG A 40 6.38 2.96 -5.72
N ALA A 41 7.20 2.91 -6.76
CA ALA A 41 6.98 3.73 -7.96
C ALA A 41 5.69 3.32 -8.69
N TRP A 42 5.44 2.01 -8.86
CA TRP A 42 4.20 1.50 -9.45
C TRP A 42 2.97 1.87 -8.63
N PHE A 43 3.06 1.71 -7.30
CA PHE A 43 1.99 2.13 -6.38
C PHE A 43 1.66 3.61 -6.54
N ALA A 44 2.67 4.48 -6.53
CA ALA A 44 2.47 5.93 -6.68
C ALA A 44 1.85 6.29 -8.04
N ALA A 45 2.25 5.61 -9.12
CA ALA A 45 1.66 5.78 -10.44
C ALA A 45 0.20 5.33 -10.49
N ALA A 46 -0.12 4.17 -9.89
CA ALA A 46 -1.49 3.68 -9.79
C ALA A 46 -2.39 4.64 -9.01
N GLU A 47 -1.97 5.07 -7.81
CA GLU A 47 -2.73 6.03 -7.00
C GLU A 47 -3.00 7.35 -7.73
N LYS A 48 -2.00 7.86 -8.46
CA LYS A 48 -2.16 9.08 -9.28
C LYS A 48 -3.21 8.90 -10.39
N SER A 49 -3.35 7.71 -10.94
CA SER A 49 -4.28 7.44 -12.03
C SER A 49 -5.73 7.22 -11.57
N LEU A 50 -5.99 6.98 -10.27
CA LEU A 50 -7.32 6.61 -9.78
C LEU A 50 -8.40 7.64 -10.10
N ALA A 51 -8.06 8.93 -10.05
CA ALA A 51 -9.02 10.02 -10.32
C ALA A 51 -9.59 10.01 -11.75
N THR A 52 -8.85 9.43 -12.70
CA THR A 52 -9.24 9.33 -14.11
C THR A 52 -9.52 7.90 -14.55
N SER A 53 -9.49 6.95 -13.64
CA SER A 53 -9.73 5.54 -13.92
C SER A 53 -11.19 5.26 -14.22
N ARG A 54 -11.44 4.36 -15.18
CA ARG A 54 -12.74 3.72 -15.33
C ARG A 54 -12.96 2.81 -14.12
N VAL A 55 -14.12 2.93 -13.48
CA VAL A 55 -14.46 2.18 -12.27
C VAL A 55 -15.53 1.14 -12.57
N VAL A 56 -15.30 -0.09 -12.15
CA VAL A 56 -16.28 -1.17 -12.17
C VAL A 56 -16.57 -1.58 -10.73
N ARG A 57 -17.86 -1.63 -10.36
CA ARG A 57 -18.31 -2.10 -9.04
C ARG A 57 -19.09 -3.40 -9.19
N ARG A 58 -18.87 -4.31 -8.23
CA ARG A 58 -19.56 -5.61 -8.15
C ARG A 58 -19.95 -5.89 -6.70
N ASP A 59 -21.18 -6.35 -6.49
CA ASP A 59 -21.59 -6.88 -5.21
C ASP A 59 -21.16 -8.35 -5.13
N LEU A 60 -20.50 -8.72 -4.05
CA LEU A 60 -19.94 -10.05 -3.79
C LEU A 60 -20.63 -10.66 -2.56
N ALA A 61 -21.96 -10.86 -2.63
CA ALA A 61 -22.80 -11.21 -1.48
C ALA A 61 -22.36 -12.48 -0.73
N GLU A 62 -21.74 -13.43 -1.44
CA GLU A 62 -21.34 -14.72 -0.87
C GLU A 62 -19.91 -14.74 -0.30
N PHE A 63 -19.16 -13.61 -0.41
CA PHE A 63 -17.78 -13.54 0.02
C PHE A 63 -17.61 -13.28 1.52
N SER A 64 -18.65 -12.82 2.19
CA SER A 64 -18.66 -12.59 3.64
C SER A 64 -20.08 -12.68 4.19
N SER A 65 -20.24 -12.78 5.53
CA SER A 65 -21.52 -13.02 6.18
C SER A 65 -22.56 -11.92 5.94
N GLN A 66 -22.10 -10.68 5.76
CA GLN A 66 -22.95 -9.51 5.51
C GLN A 66 -22.72 -8.90 4.12
N GLY A 67 -22.15 -9.70 3.19
CA GLY A 67 -21.86 -9.29 1.83
C GLY A 67 -20.52 -8.59 1.67
N ALA A 68 -20.11 -8.43 0.43
CA ALA A 68 -18.89 -7.72 0.08
C ALA A 68 -19.08 -6.89 -1.19
N VAL A 69 -18.23 -5.89 -1.38
CA VAL A 69 -18.22 -5.05 -2.58
C VAL A 69 -16.80 -5.00 -3.15
N LEU A 70 -16.69 -5.33 -4.43
CA LEU A 70 -15.49 -5.11 -5.22
C LEU A 70 -15.59 -3.77 -5.96
N THR A 71 -14.53 -2.99 -5.92
CA THR A 71 -14.33 -1.83 -6.79
C THR A 71 -13.02 -2.03 -7.55
N ALA A 72 -13.10 -2.14 -8.88
CA ALA A 72 -11.96 -2.33 -9.76
C ALA A 72 -11.68 -1.04 -10.54
N TYR A 73 -10.40 -0.66 -10.63
CA TYR A 73 -9.95 0.56 -11.30
C TYR A 73 -9.11 0.22 -12.52
N PHE A 74 -9.48 0.80 -13.66
CA PHE A 74 -8.83 0.58 -14.95
C PHE A 74 -8.26 1.88 -15.49
N SER A 75 -6.98 1.89 -15.82
CA SER A 75 -6.34 2.95 -16.61
C SER A 75 -6.39 2.56 -18.08
N GLY A 76 -7.31 3.15 -18.85
CA GLY A 76 -7.73 2.60 -20.14
C GLY A 76 -8.33 1.20 -19.93
N ASP A 77 -7.77 0.21 -20.62
CA ASP A 77 -8.19 -1.19 -20.49
C ASP A 77 -7.34 -2.00 -19.48
N THR A 78 -6.34 -1.35 -18.88
CA THR A 78 -5.43 -2.01 -17.95
C THR A 78 -5.96 -1.90 -16.53
N LEU A 79 -6.21 -3.05 -15.88
CA LEU A 79 -6.55 -3.12 -14.46
C LEU A 79 -5.33 -2.72 -13.63
N THR A 80 -5.51 -1.76 -12.71
CA THR A 80 -4.41 -1.22 -11.88
C THR A 80 -4.62 -1.47 -10.40
N LYS A 81 -5.89 -1.48 -9.94
CA LYS A 81 -6.24 -1.69 -8.53
C LYS A 81 -7.57 -2.41 -8.39
N LEU A 82 -7.64 -3.28 -7.39
CA LEU A 82 -8.86 -3.90 -6.88
C LEU A 82 -9.02 -3.50 -5.42
N ASN A 83 -10.19 -3.03 -5.04
CA ASN A 83 -10.54 -2.74 -3.65
C ASN A 83 -11.71 -3.63 -3.25
N GLY A 84 -11.46 -4.59 -2.37
CA GLY A 84 -12.47 -5.45 -1.76
C GLY A 84 -12.88 -4.90 -0.39
N ASN A 85 -14.17 -4.75 -0.17
CA ASN A 85 -14.73 -4.44 1.14
C ASN A 85 -15.63 -5.60 1.57
N PHE A 86 -15.25 -6.24 2.69
CA PHE A 86 -15.94 -7.42 3.24
C PHE A 86 -16.58 -7.02 4.56
N TYR A 87 -17.89 -7.29 4.70
CA TYR A 87 -18.66 -6.88 5.87
C TYR A 87 -19.02 -8.09 6.71
N GLU A 88 -18.73 -7.99 8.01
CA GLU A 88 -18.99 -9.02 9.01
C GLU A 88 -19.73 -8.43 10.19
N GLU A 89 -20.37 -9.26 11.00
CA GLU A 89 -20.99 -8.80 12.24
C GLU A 89 -19.92 -8.21 13.18
N GLY A 90 -20.02 -6.90 13.44
CA GLY A 90 -19.07 -6.16 14.27
C GLY A 90 -17.69 -5.94 13.63
N GLY A 91 -17.53 -6.20 12.32
CA GLY A 91 -16.25 -6.05 11.63
C GLY A 91 -16.32 -5.64 10.17
N ARG A 92 -15.18 -5.17 9.67
CA ARG A 92 -14.98 -4.89 8.24
C ARG A 92 -13.53 -5.17 7.86
N ALA A 93 -13.33 -5.92 6.80
CA ALA A 93 -12.03 -6.00 6.14
C ALA A 93 -12.05 -5.16 4.85
N THR A 94 -10.94 -4.53 4.57
CA THR A 94 -10.71 -3.80 3.31
C THR A 94 -9.37 -4.24 2.75
N ASP A 95 -9.38 -4.80 1.56
CA ASP A 95 -8.22 -5.30 0.86
C ASP A 95 -8.00 -4.51 -0.42
N ASP A 96 -6.87 -3.83 -0.50
CA ASP A 96 -6.41 -3.18 -1.71
C ASP A 96 -5.34 -4.04 -2.37
N PHE A 97 -5.62 -4.55 -3.56
CA PHE A 97 -4.66 -5.26 -4.40
C PHE A 97 -4.24 -4.36 -5.56
N TYR A 98 -2.94 -4.12 -5.69
CA TYR A 98 -2.38 -3.38 -6.81
C TYR A 98 -1.73 -4.37 -7.77
N VAL A 99 -2.13 -4.29 -9.03
CA VAL A 99 -1.76 -5.26 -10.05
C VAL A 99 -1.04 -4.60 -11.22
N HIS A 100 -0.14 -5.36 -11.82
CA HIS A 100 0.53 -5.00 -13.07
C HIS A 100 0.46 -6.20 -14.00
N GLY A 101 -0.29 -6.07 -15.10
CA GLY A 101 -0.75 -7.23 -15.84
C GLY A 101 -1.70 -8.06 -14.97
N ASP A 102 -1.46 -9.37 -14.87
CA ASP A 102 -2.25 -10.28 -14.03
C ASP A 102 -1.54 -10.64 -12.70
N SER A 103 -0.43 -9.95 -12.37
CA SER A 103 0.35 -10.20 -11.15
C SER A 103 0.13 -9.10 -10.12
N VAL A 104 -0.11 -9.52 -8.87
CA VAL A 104 -0.14 -8.60 -7.73
C VAL A 104 1.29 -8.19 -7.36
N TYR A 105 1.50 -6.91 -7.08
CA TYR A 105 2.78 -6.41 -6.59
C TYR A 105 2.71 -5.76 -5.21
N PHE A 106 1.52 -5.33 -4.78
CA PHE A 106 1.32 -4.74 -3.46
C PHE A 106 -0.09 -5.03 -2.95
N VAL A 107 -0.18 -5.39 -1.67
CA VAL A 107 -1.44 -5.57 -0.96
C VAL A 107 -1.44 -4.72 0.30
N SER A 108 -2.56 -4.02 0.55
CA SER A 108 -2.86 -3.39 1.82
C SER A 108 -4.10 -4.05 2.39
N HIS A 109 -3.94 -4.79 3.47
CA HIS A 109 -5.02 -5.45 4.19
C HIS A 109 -5.34 -4.68 5.47
N ILE A 110 -6.59 -4.27 5.64
CA ILE A 110 -7.06 -3.51 6.80
C ILE A 110 -8.24 -4.23 7.42
N VAL A 111 -8.13 -4.58 8.70
CA VAL A 111 -9.24 -5.14 9.49
C VAL A 111 -9.65 -4.16 10.56
N GLY A 112 -10.91 -3.77 10.56
CA GLY A 112 -11.54 -2.95 11.58
C GLY A 112 -12.56 -3.75 12.39
N LYS A 113 -12.50 -3.67 13.71
CA LYS A 113 -13.53 -4.15 14.62
C LYS A 113 -14.31 -2.98 15.19
N TYR A 114 -15.63 -3.09 15.17
CA TYR A 114 -16.54 -2.06 15.65
C TYR A 114 -17.24 -2.51 16.93
N SER A 115 -17.64 -1.56 17.73
CA SER A 115 -18.49 -1.82 18.90
C SER A 115 -19.80 -2.45 18.44
N LEU A 116 -20.26 -3.48 19.16
CA LEU A 116 -21.61 -4.05 18.97
C LEU A 116 -22.70 -3.12 19.53
N SER A 117 -22.33 -2.06 20.23
CA SER A 117 -23.27 -1.00 20.60
C SER A 117 -23.69 -0.20 19.37
N MET A 118 -24.90 0.39 19.42
CA MET A 118 -25.48 1.13 18.28
C MET A 118 -24.68 2.36 17.83
N ASP A 119 -23.58 2.69 18.53
CA ASP A 119 -22.70 3.82 18.22
C ASP A 119 -21.74 3.55 17.05
N GLY A 120 -21.60 2.29 16.61
CA GLY A 120 -20.73 1.89 15.50
C GLY A 120 -19.27 2.31 15.67
N ARG A 121 -18.80 2.52 16.91
CA ARG A 121 -17.47 3.03 17.20
C ARG A 121 -16.40 2.02 16.82
N LEU A 122 -15.38 2.44 16.06
CA LEU A 122 -14.20 1.63 15.78
C LEU A 122 -13.42 1.35 17.07
N ILE A 123 -13.31 0.08 17.44
CA ILE A 123 -12.60 -0.37 18.66
C ILE A 123 -11.15 -0.70 18.35
N HIS A 124 -10.92 -1.35 17.22
CA HIS A 124 -9.60 -1.86 16.86
C HIS A 124 -9.40 -1.79 15.34
N ARG A 125 -8.19 -1.45 14.93
CA ARG A 125 -7.79 -1.45 13.52
C ARG A 125 -6.40 -2.03 13.37
N VAL A 126 -6.27 -3.02 12.51
CA VAL A 126 -4.99 -3.61 12.12
C VAL A 126 -4.77 -3.31 10.64
N GLN A 127 -3.55 -3.06 10.26
CA GLN A 127 -3.17 -2.89 8.87
C GLN A 127 -1.89 -3.68 8.59
N TYR A 128 -1.92 -4.44 7.49
CA TYR A 128 -0.73 -5.08 6.95
C TYR A 128 -0.45 -4.53 5.56
N ARG A 129 0.85 -4.46 5.21
CA ARG A 129 1.31 -4.07 3.88
C ARG A 129 2.27 -5.15 3.39
N MET A 130 1.93 -5.74 2.26
CA MET A 130 2.63 -6.86 1.69
C MET A 130 3.13 -6.50 0.30
N TYR A 131 4.40 -6.80 0.03
CA TYR A 131 5.08 -6.48 -1.21
C TYR A 131 5.44 -7.78 -1.90
N TYR A 132 5.05 -7.90 -3.17
CA TYR A 132 5.23 -9.11 -3.97
C TYR A 132 6.14 -8.85 -5.16
N ASP A 133 6.99 -9.83 -5.49
CA ASP A 133 7.75 -9.87 -6.73
C ASP A 133 7.57 -11.25 -7.35
N ARG A 134 6.92 -11.31 -8.54
CA ARG A 134 6.61 -12.56 -9.24
C ARG A 134 5.93 -13.60 -8.34
N ASP A 135 4.82 -13.22 -7.74
CA ASP A 135 4.03 -14.07 -6.82
C ASP A 135 4.75 -14.50 -5.53
N SER A 136 5.91 -13.94 -5.23
CA SER A 136 6.65 -14.18 -4.00
C SER A 136 6.54 -12.99 -3.05
N LEU A 137 6.14 -13.23 -1.81
CA LEU A 137 6.14 -12.22 -0.76
C LEU A 137 7.59 -11.86 -0.39
N ILE A 138 7.98 -10.60 -0.63
CA ILE A 138 9.35 -10.12 -0.39
C ILE A 138 9.47 -9.15 0.80
N ARG A 139 8.34 -8.61 1.26
CA ARG A 139 8.28 -7.79 2.48
C ARG A 139 6.87 -7.80 3.04
N TRP A 140 6.75 -7.95 4.35
CA TRP A 140 5.50 -7.90 5.11
C TRP A 140 5.67 -6.92 6.27
N ILE A 141 4.78 -5.95 6.39
CA ILE A 141 4.87 -4.88 7.40
C ILE A 141 3.55 -4.79 8.14
N ASP A 142 3.60 -4.79 9.48
CA ASP A 142 2.44 -4.64 10.35
C ASP A 142 2.00 -3.17 10.56
N THR A 143 0.95 -3.00 11.36
CA THR A 143 0.38 -1.68 11.72
C THR A 143 1.40 -0.74 12.35
N THR A 144 2.38 -1.27 13.08
CA THR A 144 3.41 -0.48 13.78
C THR A 144 4.57 -0.08 12.87
N GLY A 145 4.61 -0.61 11.64
CA GLY A 145 5.71 -0.42 10.70
C GLY A 145 6.82 -1.46 10.85
N LYS A 146 6.64 -2.46 11.73
CA LYS A 146 7.60 -3.55 11.91
C LYS A 146 7.56 -4.50 10.72
N VAL A 147 8.75 -4.87 10.23
CA VAL A 147 8.89 -5.93 9.21
C VAL A 147 8.73 -7.29 9.88
N LEU A 148 7.79 -8.08 9.37
CA LEU A 148 7.50 -9.42 9.86
C LEU A 148 8.37 -10.48 9.13
N PRO A 149 8.65 -11.62 9.79
CA PRO A 149 9.44 -12.68 9.18
C PRO A 149 8.66 -13.36 8.04
N LEU A 150 9.35 -13.62 6.92
CA LEU A 150 8.74 -14.21 5.72
C LEU A 150 8.78 -15.74 5.69
N LYS A 151 9.73 -16.37 6.43
CA LYS A 151 9.87 -17.83 6.47
C LYS A 151 9.04 -18.41 7.62
N THR A 152 7.72 -18.26 7.54
CA THR A 152 6.77 -18.72 8.55
C THR A 152 5.54 -19.31 7.90
N ALA A 153 4.86 -20.22 8.58
CA ALA A 153 3.59 -20.76 8.11
C ALA A 153 2.52 -19.67 7.92
N ALA A 154 2.56 -18.62 8.74
CA ALA A 154 1.67 -17.46 8.60
C ALA A 154 1.93 -16.72 7.28
N ALA A 155 3.19 -16.42 6.95
CA ALA A 155 3.54 -15.74 5.69
C ALA A 155 3.16 -16.59 4.47
N ASP A 156 3.35 -17.91 4.53
CA ASP A 156 2.95 -18.83 3.46
C ASP A 156 1.43 -18.86 3.30
N SER A 157 0.69 -18.87 4.40
CA SER A 157 -0.78 -18.84 4.40
C SER A 157 -1.32 -17.55 3.79
N GLU A 158 -0.81 -16.40 4.24
CA GLU A 158 -1.22 -15.08 3.71
C GLU A 158 -0.88 -14.95 2.22
N THR A 159 0.32 -15.41 1.81
CA THR A 159 0.71 -15.39 0.38
C THR A 159 -0.26 -16.19 -0.47
N LYS A 160 -0.58 -17.43 -0.06
CA LYS A 160 -1.52 -18.28 -0.80
C LYS A 160 -2.93 -17.66 -0.84
N HIS A 161 -3.34 -17.05 0.26
CA HIS A 161 -4.61 -16.35 0.35
C HIS A 161 -4.66 -15.17 -0.63
N ASP A 162 -3.70 -14.27 -0.58
CA ASP A 162 -3.66 -13.09 -1.44
C ASP A 162 -3.63 -13.46 -2.92
N LEU A 163 -2.75 -14.40 -3.32
CA LEU A 163 -2.64 -14.84 -4.71
C LEU A 163 -3.93 -15.50 -5.22
N ARG A 164 -4.64 -16.22 -4.36
CA ARG A 164 -5.94 -16.81 -4.71
C ARG A 164 -7.00 -15.72 -4.82
N MET A 165 -7.09 -14.84 -3.82
CA MET A 165 -8.11 -13.80 -3.75
C MET A 165 -7.98 -12.85 -4.94
N VAL A 166 -6.77 -12.37 -5.25
CA VAL A 166 -6.55 -11.45 -6.37
C VAL A 166 -6.98 -12.05 -7.71
N ARG A 167 -6.74 -13.34 -7.95
CA ARG A 167 -7.18 -14.03 -9.18
C ARG A 167 -8.71 -14.01 -9.29
N ILE A 168 -9.41 -14.41 -8.22
CA ILE A 168 -10.88 -14.39 -8.17
C ILE A 168 -11.42 -12.99 -8.44
N LEU A 169 -10.85 -11.96 -7.79
CA LEU A 169 -11.30 -10.59 -7.95
C LEU A 169 -10.99 -10.01 -9.33
N ILE A 170 -9.87 -10.42 -9.97
CA ILE A 170 -9.57 -10.07 -11.37
C ILE A 170 -10.64 -10.65 -12.30
N ASP A 171 -10.97 -11.92 -12.12
CA ASP A 171 -12.00 -12.57 -12.93
C ASP A 171 -13.34 -11.88 -12.76
N CYS A 172 -13.74 -11.59 -11.51
CA CYS A 172 -14.96 -10.82 -11.21
C CYS A 172 -14.96 -9.42 -11.85
N ALA A 173 -13.83 -8.74 -11.88
CA ALA A 173 -13.72 -7.41 -12.47
C ALA A 173 -13.85 -7.40 -13.99
N LYS A 174 -13.43 -8.50 -14.65
CA LYS A 174 -13.43 -8.66 -16.12
C LYS A 174 -14.73 -9.22 -16.69
N ILE A 175 -15.59 -9.85 -15.87
CA ILE A 175 -16.86 -10.41 -16.34
C ILE A 175 -17.79 -9.28 -16.80
N GLU A 176 -18.33 -9.42 -18.00
CA GLU A 176 -19.43 -8.58 -18.51
C GLU A 176 -20.75 -9.13 -17.98
N GLY A 177 -21.52 -8.32 -17.26
CA GLY A 177 -22.84 -8.71 -16.75
C GLY A 177 -23.05 -8.38 -15.26
N PRO A 178 -24.16 -8.81 -14.67
CA PRO A 178 -24.50 -8.53 -13.29
C PRO A 178 -23.55 -9.27 -12.31
N ALA A 179 -23.34 -8.69 -11.14
CA ALA A 179 -22.45 -9.18 -10.09
C ALA A 179 -22.67 -10.63 -9.63
N GLN A 180 -23.86 -11.16 -9.82
CA GLN A 180 -24.27 -12.53 -9.47
C GLN A 180 -23.47 -13.64 -10.18
N SER A 181 -22.68 -13.30 -11.19
CA SER A 181 -21.80 -14.25 -11.88
C SER A 181 -20.42 -14.44 -11.20
N CYS A 182 -20.09 -13.66 -10.18
CA CYS A 182 -18.88 -13.85 -9.37
C CYS A 182 -19.19 -14.89 -8.28
N LEU A 183 -18.88 -16.15 -8.56
CA LEU A 183 -19.05 -17.21 -7.56
C LEU A 183 -17.97 -17.08 -6.48
N ALA A 184 -18.41 -17.08 -5.22
CA ALA A 184 -17.51 -17.26 -4.10
C ALA A 184 -16.73 -18.57 -4.26
N PRO A 185 -15.44 -18.63 -3.88
CA PRO A 185 -14.74 -19.89 -3.76
C PRO A 185 -15.52 -20.79 -2.79
N SER A 186 -15.64 -22.09 -3.11
CA SER A 186 -16.40 -23.05 -2.28
C SER A 186 -16.12 -22.86 -0.80
N ARG A 187 -17.15 -22.94 0.04
CA ARG A 187 -17.16 -22.59 1.48
C ARG A 187 -16.04 -23.21 2.34
N ASP A 188 -15.42 -24.31 1.89
CA ASP A 188 -14.31 -24.96 2.60
C ASP A 188 -13.04 -24.09 2.75
N SER A 189 -13.00 -22.96 2.06
CA SER A 189 -11.82 -22.11 1.99
C SER A 189 -11.97 -20.76 2.70
N THR A 190 -13.19 -20.33 2.99
CA THR A 190 -13.48 -18.97 3.47
C THR A 190 -13.55 -18.89 5.00
N SER A 191 -13.98 -19.97 5.67
CA SER A 191 -14.11 -20.03 7.13
C SER A 191 -12.77 -19.93 7.88
N ALA A 192 -11.66 -20.23 7.23
CA ALA A 192 -10.31 -20.10 7.82
C ALA A 192 -9.79 -18.65 7.89
N LEU A 193 -10.45 -17.74 7.17
CA LEU A 193 -10.01 -16.34 6.99
C LEU A 193 -10.40 -15.41 8.13
N LEU A 194 -11.50 -15.69 8.81
CA LEU A 194 -12.12 -14.78 9.77
C LEU A 194 -12.01 -15.25 11.23
N ALA A 195 -11.36 -16.41 11.46
CA ALA A 195 -11.13 -16.99 12.79
C ALA A 195 -9.85 -16.49 13.48
N ARG A 196 -9.25 -15.38 13.03
CA ARG A 196 -8.02 -14.83 13.63
C ARG A 196 -8.23 -13.47 14.28
#